data_fd63dddacf5e0df426a52e44a8ff8776
#
_entry.id   fd63dddacf5e0df426a52e44a8ff8776
#
_cell.length_a   1.000
_cell.length_b   1.000
_cell.length_c   1.000
_cell.angle_alpha   90.00
_cell.angle_beta   90.00
_cell.angle_gamma   90.00
#
_symmetry.space_group_name_H-M   'P 1'
#
loop_
_entity.id
_entity.type
_entity.pdbx_description
1 polymer ?
#
loop_
_entity_poly.entity_id
_entity_poly.type
_entity_poly.pdbx_seq_one_letter_code
_entity_poly.pdbx_strand_id
1 'polypeptide(L)'
;MRVVRVQYKGSVFFGALQDDGVVCLNHQLGLKDPIPLAELSILPVVAPSKIICAGMNYRDHAAEIGFPVPDEPVFFLKAPTAVIGSGQPILVPQGVGRVDYEGELALVVGRQCRNISPDAVPANIFGYTCANDVTARDLQRRDGLFGRCKGYDTFCPVGPWIETDLSDTANLAVRTLVNGEVRQQGNTADMLFTPNEMVSAISRVMTLLPGDLILTGTPVGIGPIAPGDEVRVEIEQVGLLINPVLAAPDGDEHAEVPLQ
;
A
#
# COMPACT_ATOMS: atom_id res chain seq x y z
N MET A 1 -11.36 -8.83 11.05
CA MET A 1 -12.10 -9.40 9.87
C MET A 1 -11.35 -9.02 8.61
N ARG A 2 -11.10 -9.96 7.73
CA ARG A 2 -10.41 -9.72 6.44
C ARG A 2 -11.41 -9.29 5.38
N VAL A 3 -11.24 -8.10 4.84
CA VAL A 3 -12.13 -7.52 3.82
C VAL A 3 -11.38 -7.43 2.50
N VAL A 4 -12.03 -7.93 1.43
CA VAL A 4 -11.54 -7.89 0.05
C VAL A 4 -12.49 -7.05 -0.81
N ARG A 5 -11.96 -6.45 -1.87
CA ARG A 5 -12.74 -5.79 -2.92
C ARG A 5 -12.80 -6.72 -4.11
N VAL A 6 -14.00 -7.04 -4.56
CA VAL A 6 -14.21 -8.06 -5.58
C VAL A 6 -15.19 -7.59 -6.66
N GLN A 7 -15.09 -8.21 -7.84
CA GLN A 7 -16.07 -8.08 -8.89
C GLN A 7 -16.77 -9.43 -9.10
N TYR A 8 -18.10 -9.41 -9.17
CA TYR A 8 -18.97 -10.56 -9.45
C TYR A 8 -20.13 -10.14 -10.33
N LYS A 9 -20.30 -10.81 -11.47
CA LYS A 9 -21.41 -10.55 -12.45
C LYS A 9 -21.59 -9.05 -12.77
N GLY A 10 -20.48 -8.34 -12.95
CA GLY A 10 -20.46 -6.91 -13.30
C GLY A 10 -20.60 -5.94 -12.11
N SER A 11 -20.89 -6.42 -10.91
CA SER A 11 -20.97 -5.60 -9.68
C SER A 11 -19.66 -5.63 -8.92
N VAL A 12 -19.20 -4.46 -8.47
CA VAL A 12 -18.02 -4.32 -7.57
C VAL A 12 -18.51 -4.06 -6.16
N PHE A 13 -17.98 -4.80 -5.19
CA PHE A 13 -18.33 -4.63 -3.78
C PHE A 13 -17.20 -5.06 -2.85
N PHE A 14 -17.30 -4.68 -1.59
CA PHE A 14 -16.50 -5.20 -0.51
C PHE A 14 -17.16 -6.43 0.11
N GLY A 15 -16.35 -7.44 0.42
CA GLY A 15 -16.82 -8.65 1.05
C GLY A 15 -15.88 -9.15 2.15
N ALA A 16 -16.46 -9.82 3.15
CA ALA A 16 -15.70 -10.50 4.19
C ALA A 16 -15.17 -11.83 3.65
N LEU A 17 -13.86 -12.01 3.69
CA LEU A 17 -13.21 -13.25 3.29
C LEU A 17 -13.44 -14.31 4.37
N GLN A 18 -13.91 -15.49 3.95
CA GLN A 18 -14.12 -16.68 4.76
C GLN A 18 -13.43 -17.88 4.09
N ASP A 19 -13.38 -19.02 4.79
CA ASP A 19 -12.69 -20.22 4.29
C ASP A 19 -13.33 -20.79 3.01
N ASP A 20 -14.64 -20.62 2.84
CA ASP A 20 -15.44 -21.14 1.72
C ASP A 20 -15.74 -20.10 0.64
N GLY A 21 -15.32 -18.85 0.80
CA GLY A 21 -15.56 -17.79 -0.17
C GLY A 21 -15.64 -16.38 0.43
N VAL A 22 -16.38 -15.51 -0.25
CA VAL A 22 -16.55 -14.11 0.16
C VAL A 22 -18.03 -13.82 0.44
N VAL A 23 -18.33 -13.34 1.65
CA VAL A 23 -19.64 -12.83 2.03
C VAL A 23 -19.76 -11.35 1.67
N CYS A 24 -20.73 -10.99 0.85
CA CYS A 24 -20.97 -9.61 0.43
C CYS A 24 -21.36 -8.73 1.64
N LEU A 25 -20.67 -7.60 1.82
CA LEU A 25 -21.01 -6.63 2.87
C LEU A 25 -22.05 -5.60 2.42
N ASN A 26 -22.37 -5.55 1.12
CA ASN A 26 -23.41 -4.68 0.61
C ASN A 26 -24.75 -5.41 0.53
N HIS A 27 -25.57 -5.27 1.57
CA HIS A 27 -26.90 -5.90 1.68
C HIS A 27 -27.89 -5.50 0.56
N GLN A 28 -27.67 -4.38 -0.12
CA GLN A 28 -28.53 -3.92 -1.22
C GLN A 28 -28.40 -4.80 -2.48
N LEU A 29 -27.29 -5.53 -2.61
CA LEU A 29 -27.08 -6.45 -3.74
C LEU A 29 -27.85 -7.77 -3.59
N GLY A 30 -28.44 -8.05 -2.42
CA GLY A 30 -29.23 -9.26 -2.16
C GLY A 30 -28.41 -10.57 -2.18
N LEU A 31 -27.08 -10.50 -2.19
CA LEU A 31 -26.18 -11.64 -2.15
C LEU A 31 -26.03 -12.10 -0.68
N LYS A 32 -26.68 -13.19 -0.33
CA LYS A 32 -26.75 -13.66 1.08
C LYS A 32 -25.77 -14.79 1.38
N ASP A 33 -25.50 -15.64 0.39
CA ASP A 33 -24.62 -16.78 0.55
C ASP A 33 -23.17 -16.41 0.19
N PRO A 34 -22.16 -17.10 0.79
CA PRO A 34 -20.77 -16.93 0.39
C PRO A 34 -20.59 -17.23 -1.11
N ILE A 35 -19.83 -16.40 -1.81
CA ILE A 35 -19.53 -16.59 -3.22
C ILE A 35 -18.14 -17.25 -3.30
N PRO A 36 -18.00 -18.41 -3.96
CA PRO A 36 -16.72 -19.08 -4.10
C PRO A 36 -15.67 -18.18 -4.74
N LEU A 37 -14.42 -18.22 -4.23
CA LEU A 37 -13.33 -17.41 -4.76
C LEU A 37 -13.10 -17.61 -6.28
N ALA A 38 -13.33 -18.82 -6.77
CA ALA A 38 -13.19 -19.14 -8.19
C ALA A 38 -14.17 -18.40 -9.12
N GLU A 39 -15.26 -17.85 -8.58
CA GLU A 39 -16.27 -17.08 -9.31
C GLU A 39 -16.03 -15.57 -9.26
N LEU A 40 -15.02 -15.12 -8.51
CA LEU A 40 -14.74 -13.72 -8.25
C LEU A 40 -13.49 -13.24 -8.98
N SER A 41 -13.50 -12.01 -9.44
CA SER A 41 -12.28 -11.29 -9.76
C SER A 41 -11.86 -10.48 -8.53
N ILE A 42 -10.70 -10.78 -7.97
CA ILE A 42 -10.13 -10.02 -6.86
C ILE A 42 -9.54 -8.72 -7.43
N LEU A 43 -9.97 -7.61 -6.89
CA LEU A 43 -9.52 -6.28 -7.27
C LEU A 43 -8.52 -5.74 -6.24
N PRO A 44 -7.74 -4.68 -6.56
CA PRO A 44 -7.00 -3.94 -5.54
C PRO A 44 -7.94 -3.58 -4.38
N VAL A 45 -7.48 -3.74 -3.15
CA VAL A 45 -8.31 -3.61 -1.93
C VAL A 45 -8.94 -2.22 -1.75
N VAL A 46 -8.44 -1.21 -2.46
CA VAL A 46 -8.97 0.16 -2.49
C VAL A 46 -8.92 0.73 -3.90
N ALA A 47 -9.77 1.76 -4.16
CA ALA A 47 -9.67 2.69 -5.28
C ALA A 47 -9.63 4.10 -4.67
N PRO A 48 -8.47 4.58 -4.21
CA PRO A 48 -8.35 5.78 -3.40
C PRO A 48 -8.54 7.06 -4.22
N SER A 49 -9.04 8.13 -3.58
CA SER A 49 -9.00 9.46 -4.19
C SER A 49 -7.58 10.03 -4.20
N LYS A 50 -6.77 9.61 -3.24
CA LYS A 50 -5.35 9.95 -3.10
C LYS A 50 -4.61 8.90 -2.27
N ILE A 51 -3.31 8.82 -2.50
CA ILE A 51 -2.38 8.00 -1.74
C ILE A 51 -1.38 8.95 -1.08
N ILE A 52 -1.29 8.91 0.24
CA ILE A 52 -0.37 9.73 1.01
C ILE A 52 0.68 8.82 1.63
N CYS A 53 1.96 9.11 1.40
CA CYS A 53 3.07 8.29 1.86
C CYS A 53 3.96 9.06 2.81
N ALA A 54 4.32 8.46 3.93
CA ALA A 54 5.30 9.00 4.86
C ALA A 54 6.71 8.94 4.26
N GLY A 55 7.45 10.04 4.34
CA GLY A 55 8.87 10.07 4.03
C GLY A 55 9.70 9.98 5.30
N MET A 56 10.82 9.21 5.27
CA MET A 56 11.82 9.13 6.34
C MET A 56 11.25 8.83 7.74
N ASN A 57 10.23 7.96 7.82
CA ASN A 57 9.57 7.63 9.10
C ASN A 57 10.28 6.55 9.93
N TYR A 58 11.44 6.07 9.45
CA TYR A 58 12.33 5.18 10.21
C TYR A 58 13.73 5.79 10.23
N ARG A 59 14.32 5.92 11.42
CA ARG A 59 15.64 6.55 11.62
C ARG A 59 16.71 5.93 10.74
N ASP A 60 16.80 4.61 10.75
CA ASP A 60 17.85 3.87 10.03
C ASP A 60 17.64 3.96 8.51
N HIS A 61 16.40 4.00 8.04
CA HIS A 61 16.10 4.25 6.62
C HIS A 61 16.47 5.68 6.20
N ALA A 62 16.21 6.69 7.02
CA ALA A 62 16.62 8.06 6.72
C ALA A 62 18.16 8.14 6.55
N ALA A 63 18.92 7.46 7.43
CA ALA A 63 20.37 7.35 7.31
C ALA A 63 20.82 6.59 6.05
N GLU A 64 20.13 5.48 5.70
CA GLU A 64 20.41 4.68 4.49
C GLU A 64 20.33 5.50 3.19
N ILE A 65 19.33 6.38 3.08
CA ILE A 65 19.11 7.23 1.90
C ILE A 65 19.81 8.59 1.97
N GLY A 66 20.52 8.88 3.10
CA GLY A 66 21.30 10.10 3.27
C GLY A 66 20.48 11.35 3.59
N PHE A 67 19.29 11.20 4.17
CA PHE A 67 18.44 12.32 4.59
C PHE A 67 18.54 12.54 6.10
N PRO A 68 18.38 13.79 6.56
CA PRO A 68 18.27 14.07 8.00
C PRO A 68 16.99 13.46 8.56
N VAL A 69 17.04 13.10 9.85
CA VAL A 69 15.83 12.71 10.58
C VAL A 69 14.92 13.94 10.71
N PRO A 70 13.65 13.87 10.26
CA PRO A 70 12.76 15.00 10.33
C PRO A 70 12.25 15.25 11.76
N ASP A 71 12.03 16.53 12.11
CA ASP A 71 11.46 16.94 13.40
C ASP A 71 9.92 16.86 13.42
N GLU A 72 9.29 16.76 12.25
CA GLU A 72 7.84 16.63 12.06
C GLU A 72 7.52 15.65 10.91
N PRO A 73 6.30 15.08 10.86
CA PRO A 73 5.91 14.16 9.80
C PRO A 73 6.06 14.76 8.40
N VAL A 74 6.91 14.13 7.59
CA VAL A 74 7.07 14.46 6.16
C VAL A 74 6.22 13.49 5.35
N PHE A 75 5.47 13.99 4.37
CA PHE A 75 4.66 13.15 3.50
C PHE A 75 4.56 13.73 2.08
N PHE A 76 4.27 12.84 1.15
CA PHE A 76 4.08 13.16 -0.27
C PHE A 76 2.90 12.36 -0.83
N LEU A 77 2.54 12.65 -2.09
CA LEU A 77 1.43 11.99 -2.78
C LEU A 77 1.95 11.08 -3.89
N LYS A 78 1.32 9.91 -4.04
CA LYS A 78 1.42 9.07 -5.24
C LYS A 78 0.15 9.21 -6.08
N ALA A 79 0.28 8.94 -7.39
CA ALA A 79 -0.87 8.90 -8.26
C ALA A 79 -1.82 7.74 -7.87
N PRO A 80 -3.15 7.94 -7.82
CA PRO A 80 -4.09 6.85 -7.57
C PRO A 80 -3.98 5.69 -8.57
N THR A 81 -3.61 5.97 -9.83
CA THR A 81 -3.37 4.96 -10.87
C THR A 81 -2.19 4.04 -10.61
N ALA A 82 -1.32 4.39 -9.66
CA ALA A 82 -0.21 3.52 -9.25
C ALA A 82 -0.66 2.26 -8.50
N VAL A 83 -1.92 2.20 -8.01
CA VAL A 83 -2.42 1.09 -7.20
C VAL A 83 -2.58 -0.18 -8.02
N ILE A 84 -2.02 -1.27 -7.51
CA ILE A 84 -2.28 -2.65 -7.96
C ILE A 84 -2.55 -3.56 -6.75
N GLY A 85 -3.24 -4.66 -6.99
CA GLY A 85 -3.51 -5.68 -5.98
C GLY A 85 -2.45 -6.78 -5.89
N SER A 86 -2.64 -7.68 -4.94
CA SER A 86 -1.81 -8.88 -4.82
C SER A 86 -1.94 -9.76 -6.08
N GLY A 87 -0.81 -10.29 -6.55
CA GLY A 87 -0.71 -11.10 -7.78
C GLY A 87 -0.59 -10.29 -9.07
N GLN A 88 -0.90 -8.98 -9.08
CA GLN A 88 -0.70 -8.12 -10.24
C GLN A 88 0.78 -7.72 -10.38
N PRO A 89 1.32 -7.57 -11.61
CA PRO A 89 2.72 -7.30 -11.80
C PRO A 89 3.12 -5.85 -11.50
N ILE A 90 4.27 -5.67 -10.86
CA ILE A 90 5.00 -4.40 -10.85
C ILE A 90 5.68 -4.27 -12.21
N LEU A 91 5.34 -3.24 -12.96
CA LEU A 91 5.89 -2.99 -14.30
C LEU A 91 7.08 -2.02 -14.20
N VAL A 92 8.29 -2.50 -14.52
CA VAL A 92 9.50 -1.67 -14.52
C VAL A 92 9.61 -0.93 -15.86
N PRO A 93 9.46 0.40 -15.90
CA PRO A 93 9.57 1.15 -17.13
C PRO A 93 10.98 1.15 -17.68
N GLN A 94 11.12 1.23 -19.01
CA GLN A 94 12.44 1.37 -19.63
C GLN A 94 13.10 2.71 -19.30
N GLY A 95 14.40 2.69 -19.09
CA GLY A 95 15.21 3.90 -18.93
C GLY A 95 15.07 4.61 -17.58
N VAL A 96 14.32 4.06 -16.61
CA VAL A 96 14.19 4.66 -15.26
C VAL A 96 15.39 4.37 -14.34
N GLY A 97 16.29 3.45 -14.75
CA GLY A 97 17.41 3.02 -13.94
C GLY A 97 16.98 2.08 -12.82
N ARG A 98 17.59 2.23 -11.64
CA ARG A 98 17.31 1.39 -10.47
C ARG A 98 15.90 1.61 -9.93
N VAL A 99 15.15 0.51 -9.75
CA VAL A 99 13.84 0.48 -9.09
C VAL A 99 13.97 -0.33 -7.80
N ASP A 100 13.52 0.23 -6.68
CA ASP A 100 13.59 -0.38 -5.37
C ASP A 100 12.20 -0.73 -4.83
N TYR A 101 12.12 -1.78 -4.01
CA TYR A 101 10.99 -2.08 -3.13
C TYR A 101 11.10 -1.27 -1.83
N GLU A 102 9.95 -0.96 -1.23
CA GLU A 102 9.80 -0.36 0.10
C GLU A 102 8.55 -0.94 0.76
N GLY A 103 8.72 -1.99 1.59
CA GLY A 103 7.61 -2.64 2.30
C GLY A 103 7.10 -1.78 3.46
N GLU A 104 5.77 -1.58 3.51
CA GLU A 104 5.14 -0.64 4.46
C GLU A 104 3.82 -1.17 5.02
N LEU A 105 3.53 -0.83 6.28
CA LEU A 105 2.17 -0.84 6.79
C LEU A 105 1.38 0.29 6.12
N ALA A 106 0.15 0.00 5.69
CA ALA A 106 -0.75 1.01 5.15
C ALA A 106 -2.09 1.03 5.89
N LEU A 107 -2.64 2.23 6.07
CA LEU A 107 -3.95 2.46 6.66
C LEU A 107 -4.96 2.83 5.57
N VAL A 108 -6.16 2.29 5.69
CA VAL A 108 -7.30 2.64 4.83
C VAL A 108 -8.25 3.53 5.62
N VAL A 109 -8.52 4.72 5.13
CA VAL A 109 -9.45 5.67 5.77
C VAL A 109 -10.88 5.12 5.67
N GLY A 110 -11.62 5.11 6.77
CA GLY A 110 -12.99 4.62 6.85
C GLY A 110 -14.05 5.70 6.89
N ARG A 111 -13.71 6.89 7.39
CA ARG A 111 -14.64 8.02 7.52
C ARG A 111 -13.98 9.31 7.07
N GLN A 112 -14.76 10.18 6.43
CA GLN A 112 -14.28 11.52 6.13
C GLN A 112 -13.88 12.23 7.40
N CYS A 113 -12.63 12.73 7.42
CA CYS A 113 -12.11 13.46 8.57
C CYS A 113 -11.14 14.55 8.16
N ARG A 114 -11.01 15.54 9.03
CA ARG A 114 -10.08 16.66 8.89
C ARG A 114 -9.75 17.20 10.27
N ASN A 115 -8.48 17.58 10.48
CA ASN A 115 -7.98 18.22 11.71
C ASN A 115 -8.33 17.40 12.98
N ILE A 116 -8.08 16.09 12.93
CA ILE A 116 -8.34 15.18 14.04
C ILE A 116 -7.09 15.00 14.90
N SER A 117 -7.28 14.76 16.21
CA SER A 117 -6.19 14.41 17.12
C SER A 117 -5.73 12.94 16.90
N PRO A 118 -4.49 12.58 17.33
CA PRO A 118 -4.02 11.18 17.24
C PRO A 118 -4.97 10.19 17.91
N ASP A 119 -5.57 10.54 19.05
CA ASP A 119 -6.51 9.67 19.78
C ASP A 119 -7.83 9.44 19.03
N ALA A 120 -8.21 10.34 18.12
CA ALA A 120 -9.41 10.21 17.30
C ALA A 120 -9.17 9.40 16.03
N VAL A 121 -7.93 9.09 15.68
CA VAL A 121 -7.57 8.38 14.42
C VAL A 121 -8.20 6.98 14.35
N PRO A 122 -8.13 6.11 15.38
CA PRO A 122 -8.66 4.75 15.27
C PRO A 122 -10.15 4.70 14.87
N ALA A 123 -10.96 5.66 15.32
CA ALA A 123 -12.38 5.75 14.97
C ALA A 123 -12.65 6.15 13.50
N ASN A 124 -11.63 6.61 12.78
CA ASN A 124 -11.70 7.09 11.40
C ASN A 124 -10.99 6.15 10.40
N ILE A 125 -10.27 5.13 10.87
CA ILE A 125 -9.61 4.12 10.03
C ILE A 125 -10.56 2.93 9.83
N PHE A 126 -10.63 2.44 8.61
CA PHE A 126 -11.39 1.23 8.26
C PHE A 126 -10.60 -0.04 8.58
N GLY A 127 -9.30 -0.02 8.38
CA GLY A 127 -8.40 -1.14 8.64
C GLY A 127 -7.00 -0.92 8.05
N TYR A 128 -6.24 -1.99 8.03
CA TYR A 128 -4.82 -2.00 7.70
C TYR A 128 -4.52 -3.02 6.61
N THR A 129 -3.49 -2.75 5.80
CA THR A 129 -3.07 -3.64 4.72
C THR A 129 -1.56 -3.53 4.51
N CYS A 130 -0.97 -4.49 3.79
CA CYS A 130 0.40 -4.37 3.35
C CYS A 130 0.48 -3.48 2.10
N ALA A 131 1.57 -2.73 1.97
CA ALA A 131 1.85 -1.93 0.79
C ALA A 131 3.33 -2.03 0.40
N ASN A 132 3.62 -1.69 -0.87
CA ASN A 132 4.98 -1.54 -1.36
C ASN A 132 5.09 -0.17 -2.07
N ASP A 133 5.87 0.75 -1.49
CA ASP A 133 6.12 2.08 -2.07
C ASP A 133 7.25 2.03 -3.10
N VAL A 134 6.98 1.35 -4.23
CA VAL A 134 7.96 1.13 -5.30
C VAL A 134 8.52 2.46 -5.79
N THR A 135 9.85 2.52 -5.93
CA THR A 135 10.58 3.77 -6.18
C THR A 135 11.61 3.63 -7.30
N ALA A 136 11.51 4.47 -8.35
CA ALA A 136 12.57 4.66 -9.35
C ALA A 136 13.69 5.50 -8.73
N ARG A 137 14.67 4.84 -8.13
CA ARG A 137 15.66 5.45 -7.23
C ARG A 137 16.58 6.46 -7.91
N ASP A 138 16.98 6.20 -9.15
CA ASP A 138 17.82 7.13 -9.89
C ASP A 138 17.08 8.42 -10.28
N LEU A 139 15.77 8.32 -10.54
CA LEU A 139 14.92 9.49 -10.74
C LEU A 139 14.74 10.30 -9.44
N GLN A 140 14.57 9.63 -8.30
CA GLN A 140 14.48 10.29 -7.01
C GLN A 140 15.73 11.15 -6.73
N ARG A 141 16.93 10.58 -6.96
CA ARG A 141 18.21 11.30 -6.79
C ARG A 141 18.36 12.46 -7.74
N ARG A 142 17.95 12.29 -9.01
CA ARG A 142 18.06 13.30 -10.05
C ARG A 142 17.13 14.47 -9.83
N ASP A 143 15.88 14.20 -9.47
CA ASP A 143 14.83 15.22 -9.38
C ASP A 143 14.77 15.90 -8.01
N GLY A 144 15.25 15.24 -6.95
CA GLY A 144 15.10 15.69 -5.57
C GLY A 144 13.64 15.74 -5.08
N LEU A 145 12.70 15.16 -5.84
CA LEU A 145 11.26 15.17 -5.58
C LEU A 145 10.70 13.75 -5.71
N PHE A 146 9.62 13.45 -4.97
CA PHE A 146 9.06 12.11 -4.91
C PHE A 146 7.98 11.82 -5.97
N GLY A 147 7.30 12.84 -6.49
CA GLY A 147 6.10 12.67 -7.32
C GLY A 147 6.31 11.77 -8.54
N ARG A 148 7.34 12.02 -9.37
CA ARG A 148 7.61 11.23 -10.56
C ARG A 148 8.19 9.86 -10.25
N CYS A 149 9.16 9.77 -9.35
CA CYS A 149 9.87 8.52 -9.08
C CYS A 149 9.00 7.46 -8.38
N LYS A 150 7.89 7.86 -7.79
CA LYS A 150 6.94 7.02 -7.05
C LYS A 150 5.54 6.97 -7.69
N GLY A 151 5.28 7.79 -8.71
CA GLY A 151 3.95 7.95 -9.33
C GLY A 151 3.72 7.13 -10.59
N TYR A 152 4.61 6.23 -10.98
CA TYR A 152 4.38 5.32 -12.12
C TYR A 152 3.21 4.39 -11.82
N ASP A 153 2.46 4.06 -12.87
CA ASP A 153 1.46 2.98 -12.79
C ASP A 153 2.12 1.71 -12.24
N THR A 154 1.39 0.96 -11.43
CA THR A 154 1.83 -0.26 -10.74
C THR A 154 2.82 -0.06 -9.58
N PHE A 155 3.27 1.16 -9.29
CA PHE A 155 4.27 1.41 -8.24
C PHE A 155 3.69 1.52 -6.82
N CYS A 156 2.41 1.15 -6.64
CA CYS A 156 1.76 1.06 -5.32
C CYS A 156 0.98 -0.26 -5.16
N PRO A 157 1.67 -1.41 -5.09
CA PRO A 157 1.03 -2.66 -4.69
C PRO A 157 0.42 -2.56 -3.30
N VAL A 158 -0.85 -3.02 -3.13
CA VAL A 158 -1.56 -3.04 -1.85
C VAL A 158 -2.41 -4.30 -1.70
N GLY A 159 -2.48 -4.85 -0.50
CA GLY A 159 -3.27 -6.05 -0.22
C GLY A 159 -2.61 -6.98 0.79
N PRO A 160 -3.03 -8.25 0.83
CA PRO A 160 -4.00 -8.94 -0.03
C PRO A 160 -5.46 -8.65 0.35
N TRP A 161 -5.70 -8.15 1.56
CA TRP A 161 -7.00 -7.74 2.13
C TRP A 161 -6.81 -6.53 3.04
N ILE A 162 -7.90 -6.00 3.54
CA ILE A 162 -7.90 -5.02 4.63
C ILE A 162 -8.21 -5.80 5.92
N GLU A 163 -7.30 -5.80 6.90
CA GLU A 163 -7.53 -6.34 8.22
C GLU A 163 -8.19 -5.28 9.12
N THR A 164 -9.39 -5.59 9.61
CA THR A 164 -10.18 -4.63 10.42
C THR A 164 -10.11 -4.87 11.92
N ASP A 165 -9.60 -6.02 12.35
CA ASP A 165 -9.53 -6.43 13.77
C ASP A 165 -8.11 -6.29 14.35
N LEU A 166 -7.33 -5.33 13.83
CA LEU A 166 -6.02 -5.02 14.37
C LEU A 166 -6.18 -3.97 15.48
N SER A 167 -5.95 -4.37 16.73
CA SER A 167 -6.13 -3.49 17.89
C SER A 167 -4.91 -2.64 18.21
N ASP A 168 -3.71 -3.06 17.78
CA ASP A 168 -2.46 -2.39 18.05
C ASP A 168 -1.56 -2.40 16.82
N THR A 169 -1.06 -1.24 16.45
CA THR A 169 -0.11 -1.03 15.34
C THR A 169 1.30 -0.70 15.82
N ALA A 170 1.52 -0.64 17.14
CA ALA A 170 2.77 -0.12 17.70
C ALA A 170 3.91 -1.13 17.69
N ASN A 171 3.63 -2.43 17.49
CA ASN A 171 4.66 -3.47 17.56
C ASN A 171 4.37 -4.61 16.59
N LEU A 172 4.45 -4.32 15.29
CA LEU A 172 4.26 -5.30 14.22
C LEU A 172 5.56 -5.52 13.48
N ALA A 173 5.95 -6.79 13.27
CA ALA A 173 7.06 -7.10 12.38
C ALA A 173 6.70 -6.74 10.94
N VAL A 174 7.63 -6.07 10.25
CA VAL A 174 7.55 -5.70 8.82
C VAL A 174 8.71 -6.37 8.11
N ARG A 175 8.42 -7.20 7.10
CA ARG A 175 9.43 -7.89 6.30
C ARG A 175 9.17 -7.69 4.82
N THR A 176 10.24 -7.54 4.05
CA THR A 176 10.19 -7.65 2.60
C THR A 176 11.12 -8.75 2.13
N LEU A 177 10.60 -9.63 1.28
CA LEU A 177 11.38 -10.70 0.68
C LEU A 177 11.42 -10.49 -0.84
N VAL A 178 12.56 -10.78 -1.44
CA VAL A 178 12.73 -10.85 -2.90
C VAL A 178 13.19 -12.26 -3.24
N ASN A 179 12.45 -12.95 -4.10
CA ASN A 179 12.70 -14.35 -4.48
C ASN A 179 12.82 -15.30 -3.28
N GLY A 180 12.02 -15.04 -2.21
CA GLY A 180 12.03 -15.83 -0.99
C GLY A 180 13.13 -15.49 0.01
N GLU A 181 14.06 -14.58 -0.32
CA GLU A 181 15.11 -14.11 0.61
C GLU A 181 14.67 -12.84 1.33
N VAL A 182 14.78 -12.83 2.66
CA VAL A 182 14.48 -11.62 3.47
C VAL A 182 15.50 -10.53 3.17
N ARG A 183 15.02 -9.37 2.73
CA ARG A 183 15.80 -8.19 2.38
C ARG A 183 15.58 -7.02 3.33
N GLN A 184 14.34 -6.82 3.79
CA GLN A 184 14.03 -5.88 4.88
C GLN A 184 13.49 -6.65 6.06
N GLN A 185 13.85 -6.21 7.24
CA GLN A 185 13.28 -6.66 8.51
C GLN A 185 13.30 -5.50 9.50
N GLY A 186 12.13 -5.05 9.88
CA GLY A 186 11.92 -3.96 10.81
C GLY A 186 10.69 -4.19 11.69
N ASN A 187 10.35 -3.19 12.46
CA ASN A 187 9.19 -3.22 13.35
C ASN A 187 8.52 -1.83 13.36
N THR A 188 7.21 -1.79 13.44
CA THR A 188 6.48 -0.51 13.54
C THR A 188 6.81 0.27 14.81
N ALA A 189 7.35 -0.39 15.84
CA ALA A 189 7.89 0.26 17.05
C ALA A 189 9.09 1.19 16.77
N ASP A 190 9.79 0.99 15.65
CA ASP A 190 10.95 1.79 15.25
C ASP A 190 10.56 3.04 14.44
N MET A 191 9.25 3.27 14.20
CA MET A 191 8.75 4.47 13.54
C MET A 191 9.06 5.72 14.36
N LEU A 192 9.46 6.80 13.68
CA LEU A 192 9.67 8.12 14.30
C LEU A 192 8.35 8.75 14.72
N PHE A 193 7.33 8.60 13.88
CA PHE A 193 5.97 9.04 14.12
C PHE A 193 5.04 7.85 13.99
N THR A 194 4.26 7.60 15.01
CA THR A 194 3.27 6.52 15.00
C THR A 194 2.25 6.68 13.87
N PRO A 195 1.58 5.60 13.42
CA PRO A 195 0.52 5.73 12.41
C PRO A 195 -0.54 6.77 12.76
N ASN A 196 -0.91 6.89 14.04
CA ASN A 196 -1.90 7.85 14.50
C ASN A 196 -1.39 9.31 14.41
N GLU A 197 -0.14 9.56 14.78
CA GLU A 197 0.48 10.89 14.65
C GLU A 197 0.59 11.29 13.18
N MET A 198 0.97 10.35 12.30
CA MET A 198 1.05 10.58 10.86
C MET A 198 -0.32 10.96 10.28
N VAL A 199 -1.38 10.19 10.55
CA VAL A 199 -2.73 10.49 10.07
C VAL A 199 -3.23 11.82 10.62
N SER A 200 -2.99 12.12 11.91
CA SER A 200 -3.33 13.40 12.52
C SER A 200 -2.65 14.56 11.78
N ALA A 201 -1.34 14.47 11.53
CA ALA A 201 -0.58 15.50 10.81
C ALA A 201 -1.11 15.71 9.39
N ILE A 202 -1.35 14.66 8.63
CA ILE A 202 -1.94 14.71 7.29
C ILE A 202 -3.32 15.35 7.32
N SER A 203 -4.17 15.00 8.30
CA SER A 203 -5.53 15.52 8.43
C SER A 203 -5.59 17.03 8.69
N ARG A 204 -4.53 17.62 9.22
CA ARG A 204 -4.40 19.08 9.40
C ARG A 204 -4.19 19.80 8.06
N VAL A 205 -3.54 19.14 7.11
CA VAL A 205 -3.23 19.72 5.80
C VAL A 205 -4.38 19.50 4.81
N MET A 206 -4.97 18.29 4.76
CA MET A 206 -6.00 17.94 3.78
C MET A 206 -7.12 17.10 4.39
N THR A 207 -8.31 17.17 3.77
CA THR A 207 -9.43 16.29 4.11
C THR A 207 -9.11 14.88 3.63
N LEU A 208 -9.26 13.90 4.52
CA LEU A 208 -9.19 12.48 4.22
C LEU A 208 -10.58 11.95 3.91
N LEU A 209 -10.70 11.13 2.88
CA LEU A 209 -11.96 10.54 2.41
C LEU A 209 -11.95 9.01 2.60
N PRO A 210 -13.11 8.37 2.78
CA PRO A 210 -13.18 6.92 2.82
C PRO A 210 -12.51 6.28 1.60
N GLY A 211 -11.66 5.28 1.84
CA GLY A 211 -10.86 4.61 0.82
C GLY A 211 -9.52 5.26 0.51
N ASP A 212 -9.22 6.47 1.01
CA ASP A 212 -7.87 7.03 0.90
C ASP A 212 -6.86 6.11 1.59
N LEU A 213 -5.66 6.04 1.03
CA LEU A 213 -4.59 5.18 1.48
C LEU A 213 -3.46 6.01 2.10
N ILE A 214 -2.99 5.59 3.27
CA ILE A 214 -1.87 6.22 3.97
C ILE A 214 -0.80 5.16 4.22
N LEU A 215 0.36 5.31 3.58
CA LEU A 215 1.55 4.48 3.77
C LEU A 215 2.41 5.10 4.86
N THR A 216 2.92 4.28 5.77
CA THR A 216 3.54 4.76 7.03
C THR A 216 5.06 4.86 7.00
N GLY A 217 5.68 4.61 5.85
CA GLY A 217 7.13 4.56 5.71
C GLY A 217 7.69 3.14 5.83
N THR A 218 8.89 2.97 5.31
CA THR A 218 9.60 1.69 5.21
C THR A 218 10.79 1.62 6.14
N PRO A 219 11.12 0.45 6.73
CA PRO A 219 12.37 0.25 7.47
C PRO A 219 13.59 0.21 6.54
N VAL A 220 14.79 0.20 7.12
CA VAL A 220 16.07 -0.02 6.42
C VAL A 220 16.10 -1.34 5.66
N GLY A 221 16.90 -1.41 4.59
CA GLY A 221 17.08 -2.60 3.76
C GLY A 221 16.38 -2.51 2.41
N ILE A 222 16.09 -1.30 1.93
CA ILE A 222 15.61 -1.10 0.56
C ILE A 222 16.61 -1.64 -0.44
N GLY A 223 16.13 -2.11 -1.58
CA GLY A 223 17.00 -2.70 -2.57
C GLY A 223 16.36 -2.87 -3.94
N PRO A 224 17.19 -3.14 -4.97
CA PRO A 224 16.72 -3.22 -6.33
C PRO A 224 15.85 -4.45 -6.58
N ILE A 225 14.89 -4.25 -7.48
CA ILE A 225 14.10 -5.30 -8.15
C ILE A 225 14.23 -5.17 -9.66
N ALA A 226 14.11 -6.30 -10.35
CA ALA A 226 14.22 -6.41 -11.79
C ALA A 226 13.13 -7.34 -12.35
N PRO A 227 12.82 -7.23 -13.66
CA PRO A 227 11.93 -8.19 -14.31
C PRO A 227 12.38 -9.63 -14.08
N GLY A 228 11.45 -10.49 -13.64
CA GLY A 228 11.68 -11.89 -13.25
C GLY A 228 11.72 -12.09 -11.73
N ASP A 229 11.82 -11.03 -10.94
CA ASP A 229 11.73 -11.13 -9.48
C ASP A 229 10.28 -11.29 -8.99
N GLU A 230 10.15 -11.81 -7.77
CA GLU A 230 8.92 -11.80 -6.99
C GLU A 230 9.19 -11.04 -5.68
N VAL A 231 8.38 -10.02 -5.41
CA VAL A 231 8.43 -9.26 -4.15
C VAL A 231 7.30 -9.67 -3.24
N ARG A 232 7.63 -9.92 -1.97
CA ARG A 232 6.67 -10.22 -0.91
C ARG A 232 6.83 -9.20 0.21
N VAL A 233 5.72 -8.58 0.62
CA VAL A 233 5.65 -7.73 1.82
C VAL A 233 4.79 -8.44 2.85
N GLU A 234 5.39 -8.82 3.96
CA GLU A 234 4.73 -9.49 5.07
C GLU A 234 4.67 -8.54 6.27
N ILE A 235 3.46 -8.37 6.81
CA ILE A 235 3.25 -7.60 8.04
C ILE A 235 2.48 -8.48 9.02
N GLU A 236 3.06 -8.61 10.20
CA GLU A 236 2.50 -9.42 11.29
C GLU A 236 1.04 -9.03 11.57
N GLN A 237 0.17 -10.03 11.72
CA GLN A 237 -1.28 -9.91 11.93
C GLN A 237 -2.07 -9.20 10.79
N VAL A 238 -1.40 -8.65 9.76
CA VAL A 238 -2.06 -7.96 8.66
C VAL A 238 -2.17 -8.86 7.44
N GLY A 239 -1.04 -9.37 6.91
CA GLY A 239 -1.09 -10.25 5.75
C GLY A 239 0.23 -10.38 5.00
N LEU A 240 0.13 -10.99 3.82
CA LEU A 240 1.24 -11.22 2.90
C LEU A 240 0.83 -10.76 1.49
N LEU A 241 1.38 -9.65 1.05
CA LEU A 241 1.24 -9.11 -0.30
C LEU A 241 2.30 -9.71 -1.20
N ILE A 242 1.93 -10.21 -2.38
CA ILE A 242 2.86 -10.86 -3.32
C ILE A 242 2.67 -10.26 -4.70
N ASN A 243 3.75 -9.81 -5.34
CA ASN A 243 3.71 -9.24 -6.67
C ASN A 243 4.91 -9.71 -7.51
N PRO A 244 4.68 -10.26 -8.71
CA PRO A 244 5.75 -10.49 -9.68
C PRO A 244 6.24 -9.16 -10.26
N VAL A 245 7.48 -9.12 -10.71
CA VAL A 245 8.08 -7.96 -11.38
C VAL A 245 8.26 -8.28 -12.85
N LEU A 246 7.73 -7.44 -13.73
CA LEU A 246 7.84 -7.58 -15.18
C LEU A 246 8.42 -6.31 -15.82
N ALA A 247 8.98 -6.43 -17.01
CA ALA A 247 9.29 -5.26 -17.83
C ALA A 247 7.98 -4.61 -18.31
N ALA A 248 7.94 -3.27 -18.27
CA ALA A 248 6.83 -2.57 -18.91
C ALA A 248 6.89 -2.82 -20.44
N PRO A 249 5.74 -2.93 -21.12
CA PRO A 249 5.70 -3.05 -22.59
C PRO A 249 6.31 -1.83 -23.25
N ASP A 250 6.85 -2.01 -24.44
CA ASP A 250 7.41 -0.91 -25.24
C ASP A 250 6.32 0.09 -25.65
N GLY A 251 6.66 1.38 -25.67
CA GLY A 251 5.75 2.52 -25.66
C GLY A 251 4.80 2.74 -26.85
N ASP A 252 4.63 1.77 -27.76
CA ASP A 252 3.65 1.81 -28.85
C ASP A 252 2.48 0.81 -28.70
N GLU A 253 2.54 -0.07 -27.73
CA GLU A 253 1.39 -0.90 -27.39
C GLU A 253 0.58 -0.22 -26.28
N HIS A 254 -0.60 0.29 -26.61
CA HIS A 254 -1.63 0.67 -25.64
C HIS A 254 -1.99 -0.58 -24.83
N ALA A 255 -1.18 -0.90 -23.81
CA ALA A 255 -1.59 -1.84 -22.79
C ALA A 255 -2.82 -1.20 -22.13
N GLU A 256 -4.00 -1.77 -22.36
CA GLU A 256 -5.17 -1.45 -21.55
C GLU A 256 -4.80 -1.82 -20.11
N VAL A 257 -4.36 -0.82 -19.34
CA VAL A 257 -4.30 -0.95 -17.89
C VAL A 257 -5.75 -1.13 -17.46
N PRO A 258 -6.14 -2.27 -16.86
CA PRO A 258 -7.52 -2.44 -16.41
C PRO A 258 -7.86 -1.28 -15.49
N LEU A 259 -8.81 -0.45 -15.93
CA LEU A 259 -9.33 0.62 -15.09
C LEU A 259 -9.89 -0.02 -13.80
N GLN A 260 -9.50 0.54 -12.68
CA GLN A 260 -9.78 0.09 -11.31
C GLN A 260 -11.27 0.10 -10.97
#